data_8ccc941a8d9265a71d568369e1192a08
#
_entry.id   8ccc941a8d9265a71d568369e1192a08
#
_cell.length_a   1.000
_cell.length_b   1.000
_cell.length_c   1.000
_cell.angle_alpha   90.00
_cell.angle_beta   90.00
_cell.angle_gamma   90.00
#
_symmetry.space_group_name_H-M   'P 1'
#
loop_
_entity.id
_entity.type
_entity.pdbx_description
1 polymer ?
#
loop_
_entity_poly.entity_id
_entity_poly.type
_entity_poly.pdbx_seq_one_letter_code
_entity_poly.pdbx_strand_id
1 'polypeptide(L)'
;AAGLLGGCQQSGGDTIVDVKVGDKISNWNGLGVMLTSLFRIDTAPAQEGYEYIAVLVTVVNRTKNQTFNIGAQNLAEINAAYPVPPQENVDANFHALAAASTDFAASCDGQGVECGANISLYNSNSQTFSESTNLPPQGSGYLQLMLMVPKGWQNLQITYMPTFVADKTITFNM
;
A
#
# COMPACT_ATOMS: atom_id res chain seq x y z
N ALA A 1 7.38 17.89 -17.89
CA ALA A 1 7.49 17.28 -17.78
C ALA A 1 7.99 16.41 -17.60
N ALA A 2 8.01 16.49 -17.68
CA ALA A 2 8.33 15.88 -17.64
C ALA A 2 8.77 14.98 -17.20
N GLY A 3 8.85 14.82 -17.23
CA GLY A 3 9.39 14.06 -16.91
C GLY A 3 9.28 13.15 -16.41
N LEU A 4 8.98 13.14 -16.47
CA LEU A 4 9.02 12.34 -15.97
C LEU A 4 9.40 11.40 -16.14
N LEU A 5 9.58 11.23 -16.45
CA LEU A 5 9.87 10.33 -16.64
C LEU A 5 10.16 9.48 -16.01
N GLY A 6 9.68 8.85 -16.56
CA GLY A 6 9.94 7.77 -15.83
C GLY A 6 10.01 7.97 -14.39
N GLY A 7 9.13 8.41 -13.74
CA GLY A 7 9.09 8.64 -12.35
C GLY A 7 10.27 8.19 -11.50
N CYS A 8 11.00 7.23 -11.95
CA CYS A 8 12.16 6.71 -11.26
C CYS A 8 13.23 7.77 -10.97
N GLN A 9 13.20 8.87 -11.68
CA GLN A 9 14.13 9.97 -11.48
C GLN A 9 13.65 10.97 -10.45
N GLN A 10 12.45 10.80 -9.97
CA GLN A 10 11.84 11.82 -9.15
C GLN A 10 12.39 11.84 -7.73
N SER A 11 12.46 12.99 -7.18
CA SER A 11 12.87 13.24 -5.82
C SER A 11 11.95 14.31 -5.23
N GLY A 12 12.23 14.74 -4.03
CA GLY A 12 11.37 15.58 -3.22
C GLY A 12 10.73 16.82 -3.84
N GLY A 13 10.97 17.09 -5.11
CA GLY A 13 10.38 18.25 -5.77
C GLY A 13 8.95 18.10 -6.22
N ASP A 14 8.51 16.87 -6.48
CA ASP A 14 7.23 16.64 -7.10
C ASP A 14 6.11 16.48 -6.09
N THR A 15 4.94 17.07 -6.41
CA THR A 15 3.74 16.94 -5.59
C THR A 15 3.05 15.62 -5.85
N ILE A 16 2.98 15.21 -7.11
CA ILE A 16 2.35 13.96 -7.53
C ILE A 16 3.36 13.15 -8.33
N VAL A 17 3.47 11.88 -8.02
CA VAL A 17 4.35 10.96 -8.75
C VAL A 17 3.50 9.76 -9.19
N ASP A 18 3.47 9.50 -10.49
CA ASP A 18 2.77 8.35 -11.05
C ASP A 18 3.67 7.13 -11.05
N VAL A 19 3.15 6.00 -10.57
CA VAL A 19 3.89 4.74 -10.48
C VAL A 19 3.05 3.64 -11.10
N LYS A 20 3.66 2.85 -11.95
CA LYS A 20 3.03 1.68 -12.57
C LYS A 20 3.71 0.40 -12.12
N VAL A 21 3.06 -0.72 -12.33
CA VAL A 21 3.65 -2.03 -11.99
C VAL A 21 5.00 -2.17 -12.66
N GLY A 22 6.02 -2.48 -11.87
CA GLY A 22 7.40 -2.59 -12.31
C GLY A 22 8.21 -1.31 -12.14
N ASP A 23 7.57 -0.19 -11.89
CA ASP A 23 8.27 1.08 -11.70
C ASP A 23 8.89 1.16 -10.31
N LYS A 24 9.92 1.99 -10.23
CA LYS A 24 10.68 2.20 -9.00
C LYS A 24 10.92 3.69 -8.79
N ILE A 25 10.59 4.16 -7.60
CA ILE A 25 10.98 5.49 -7.13
C ILE A 25 12.17 5.27 -6.19
N SER A 26 13.34 5.80 -6.56
CA SER A 26 14.54 5.57 -5.76
C SER A 26 14.57 6.38 -4.48
N ASN A 27 14.05 7.59 -4.51
CA ASN A 27 14.06 8.46 -3.35
C ASN A 27 12.97 9.54 -3.46
N TRP A 28 11.89 9.33 -2.74
CA TRP A 28 10.81 10.30 -2.62
C TRP A 28 10.79 10.78 -1.18
N ASN A 29 11.45 11.92 -0.93
CA ASN A 29 11.61 12.48 0.41
C ASN A 29 12.18 11.48 1.43
N GLY A 30 13.12 10.66 0.98
CA GLY A 30 13.75 9.64 1.82
C GLY A 30 13.13 8.26 1.71
N LEU A 31 12.00 8.11 1.02
CA LEU A 31 11.34 6.83 0.84
C LEU A 31 11.62 6.27 -0.56
N GLY A 32 12.13 5.05 -0.63
CA GLY A 32 12.19 4.29 -1.87
C GLY A 32 10.95 3.44 -1.99
N VAL A 33 10.38 3.38 -3.18
CA VAL A 33 9.14 2.64 -3.44
C VAL A 33 9.27 1.86 -4.74
N MET A 34 8.88 0.59 -4.72
CA MET A 34 8.81 -0.22 -5.94
C MET A 34 7.49 -0.96 -5.97
N LEU A 35 6.70 -0.70 -6.99
CA LEU A 35 5.43 -1.40 -7.21
C LEU A 35 5.74 -2.74 -7.87
N THR A 36 5.54 -3.82 -7.12
CA THR A 36 6.04 -5.14 -7.51
C THR A 36 5.04 -5.95 -8.33
N SER A 37 3.81 -6.07 -7.86
CA SER A 37 2.83 -6.91 -8.53
C SER A 37 1.41 -6.58 -8.10
N LEU A 38 0.47 -7.06 -8.91
CA LEU A 38 -0.96 -7.00 -8.62
C LEU A 38 -1.52 -8.41 -8.86
N PHE A 39 -2.35 -8.91 -7.96
CA PHE A 39 -2.95 -10.23 -8.12
C PHE A 39 -4.31 -10.32 -7.40
N ARG A 40 -5.12 -11.28 -7.84
CA ARG A 40 -6.39 -11.59 -7.16
C ARG A 40 -6.13 -12.43 -5.92
N ILE A 41 -6.97 -12.21 -4.92
CA ILE A 41 -6.94 -13.02 -3.70
C ILE A 41 -8.09 -14.02 -3.81
N ASP A 42 -7.78 -15.24 -4.22
CA ASP A 42 -8.81 -16.28 -4.44
C ASP A 42 -9.19 -17.01 -3.16
N THR A 43 -8.37 -16.91 -2.12
CA THR A 43 -8.60 -17.60 -0.85
C THR A 43 -9.63 -16.91 0.04
N ALA A 44 -10.02 -15.70 -0.31
CA ALA A 44 -11.00 -14.92 0.43
C ALA A 44 -12.02 -14.35 -0.57
N PRO A 45 -13.06 -15.12 -0.91
CA PRO A 45 -14.06 -14.64 -1.86
C PRO A 45 -14.79 -13.42 -1.31
N ALA A 46 -14.92 -12.41 -2.14
CA ALA A 46 -15.64 -11.20 -1.80
C ALA A 46 -17.15 -11.42 -1.94
N GLN A 47 -17.91 -10.40 -1.55
CA GLN A 47 -19.37 -10.41 -1.78
C GLN A 47 -19.66 -10.53 -3.27
N GLU A 48 -20.88 -10.94 -3.58
CA GLU A 48 -21.29 -11.15 -4.96
C GLU A 48 -21.06 -9.92 -5.84
N GLY A 49 -20.47 -10.13 -7.02
CA GLY A 49 -20.20 -9.06 -7.96
C GLY A 49 -18.85 -8.36 -7.72
N TYR A 50 -18.13 -8.73 -6.68
CA TYR A 50 -16.85 -8.13 -6.31
C TYR A 50 -15.74 -9.16 -6.25
N GLU A 51 -14.51 -8.68 -6.20
CA GLU A 51 -13.34 -9.51 -5.96
C GLU A 51 -12.35 -8.75 -5.11
N TYR A 52 -11.53 -9.48 -4.35
CA TYR A 52 -10.41 -8.91 -3.64
C TYR A 52 -9.18 -8.95 -4.52
N ILE A 53 -8.44 -7.85 -4.52
CA ILE A 53 -7.13 -7.79 -5.16
C ILE A 53 -6.10 -7.29 -4.16
N ALA A 54 -4.85 -7.67 -4.40
CA ALA A 54 -3.72 -7.19 -3.62
C ALA A 54 -2.69 -6.56 -4.54
N VAL A 55 -2.09 -5.48 -4.06
CA VAL A 55 -0.97 -4.82 -4.74
C VAL A 55 0.21 -4.88 -3.78
N LEU A 56 1.33 -5.42 -4.24
CA LEU A 56 2.55 -5.51 -3.45
C LEU A 56 3.49 -4.37 -3.78
N VAL A 57 3.95 -3.71 -2.74
CA VAL A 57 4.87 -2.58 -2.83
C VAL A 57 6.03 -2.84 -1.88
N THR A 58 7.26 -2.68 -2.36
CA THR A 58 8.43 -2.69 -1.50
C THR A 58 8.75 -1.26 -1.12
N VAL A 59 8.99 -1.01 0.16
CA VAL A 59 9.34 0.31 0.66
C VAL A 59 10.69 0.23 1.39
N VAL A 60 11.49 1.28 1.24
CA VAL A 60 12.80 1.37 1.89
C VAL A 60 12.97 2.79 2.44
N ASN A 61 13.32 2.87 3.71
CA ASN A 61 13.65 4.16 4.33
C ASN A 61 15.13 4.45 4.07
N ARG A 62 15.40 5.42 3.21
CA ARG A 62 16.76 5.76 2.81
C ARG A 62 17.41 6.81 3.71
N THR A 63 16.71 7.27 4.73
CA THR A 63 17.28 8.23 5.67
C THR A 63 18.19 7.53 6.68
N LYS A 64 19.05 8.29 7.30
CA LYS A 64 19.99 7.78 8.30
C LYS A 64 19.46 7.89 9.72
N ASN A 65 18.50 8.77 9.94
CA ASN A 65 18.08 9.12 11.30
C ASN A 65 16.59 9.41 11.46
N GLN A 66 15.80 9.15 10.45
CA GLN A 66 14.34 9.37 10.53
C GLN A 66 13.59 8.06 10.48
N THR A 67 12.53 7.95 11.26
CA THR A 67 11.59 6.83 11.23
C THR A 67 10.30 7.33 10.57
N PHE A 68 9.78 6.56 9.63
CA PHE A 68 8.55 6.91 8.90
C PHE A 68 7.38 6.06 9.38
N ASN A 69 6.30 6.71 9.78
CA ASN A 69 5.03 6.02 9.95
C ASN A 69 4.38 5.95 8.57
N ILE A 70 4.28 4.74 8.04
CA ILE A 70 3.79 4.52 6.67
C ILE A 70 2.27 4.70 6.57
N GLY A 71 1.56 4.73 7.70
CA GLY A 71 0.11 4.84 7.68
C GLY A 71 -0.60 3.52 7.34
N ALA A 72 0.17 2.44 7.30
CA ALA A 72 -0.36 1.10 7.12
C ALA A 72 -0.65 0.46 8.48
N GLN A 73 -1.38 -0.63 8.48
CA GLN A 73 -1.84 -1.29 9.69
C GLN A 73 -1.15 -2.65 9.88
N ASN A 74 -1.36 -3.22 11.03
CA ASN A 74 -0.95 -4.58 11.32
C ASN A 74 -2.15 -5.51 11.10
N LEU A 75 -2.10 -6.27 10.01
CA LEU A 75 -3.19 -7.16 9.65
C LEU A 75 -3.41 -8.26 10.70
N ALA A 76 -2.35 -8.67 11.40
CA ALA A 76 -2.50 -9.70 12.43
C ALA A 76 -3.34 -9.20 13.60
N GLU A 77 -3.21 -7.94 13.99
CA GLU A 77 -4.06 -7.36 15.04
C GLU A 77 -5.52 -7.30 14.61
N ILE A 78 -5.76 -6.95 13.36
CA ILE A 78 -7.12 -6.90 12.81
C ILE A 78 -7.71 -8.30 12.73
N ASN A 79 -6.95 -9.27 12.23
CA ASN A 79 -7.41 -10.66 12.14
C ASN A 79 -7.69 -11.28 13.51
N ALA A 80 -6.98 -10.83 14.54
CA ALA A 80 -7.22 -11.31 15.91
C ALA A 80 -8.60 -10.92 16.43
N ALA A 81 -9.15 -9.79 15.98
CA ALA A 81 -10.48 -9.36 16.34
C ALA A 81 -11.57 -10.17 15.62
N TYR A 82 -11.24 -10.77 14.49
CA TYR A 82 -12.17 -11.55 13.68
C TYR A 82 -11.50 -12.88 13.29
N PRO A 83 -11.33 -13.78 14.24
CA PRO A 83 -10.58 -15.02 13.98
C PRO A 83 -11.34 -15.93 13.04
N VAL A 84 -10.87 -16.06 11.89
CA VAL A 84 -11.27 -17.00 10.86
C VAL A 84 -12.73 -16.93 10.38
N PRO A 85 -12.91 -16.78 9.10
CA PRO A 85 -14.16 -16.51 8.41
C PRO A 85 -15.15 -17.64 8.52
N PRO A 86 -16.36 -17.26 8.70
CA PRO A 86 -17.35 -16.96 7.63
C PRO A 86 -17.04 -15.71 6.81
N GLN A 87 -17.70 -15.62 5.67
CA GLN A 87 -17.47 -14.54 4.72
C GLN A 87 -17.64 -13.15 5.33
N GLU A 88 -18.63 -12.99 6.22
CA GLU A 88 -18.87 -11.70 6.86
C GLU A 88 -17.67 -11.25 7.73
N ASN A 89 -16.91 -12.19 8.28
CA ASN A 89 -15.72 -11.84 9.06
C ASN A 89 -14.56 -11.42 8.15
N VAL A 90 -14.45 -12.00 6.96
CA VAL A 90 -13.46 -11.58 5.98
C VAL A 90 -13.75 -10.15 5.55
N ASP A 91 -15.00 -9.85 5.23
CA ASP A 91 -15.39 -8.51 4.81
C ASP A 91 -15.24 -7.51 5.97
N ALA A 92 -15.60 -7.91 7.19
CA ALA A 92 -15.42 -7.06 8.37
C ALA A 92 -13.95 -6.74 8.64
N ASN A 93 -13.06 -7.72 8.49
CA ASN A 93 -11.62 -7.53 8.60
C ASN A 93 -11.11 -6.53 7.55
N PHE A 94 -11.54 -6.71 6.31
CA PHE A 94 -11.15 -5.83 5.24
C PHE A 94 -11.65 -4.40 5.49
N HIS A 95 -12.91 -4.23 5.87
CA HIS A 95 -13.47 -2.90 6.15
C HIS A 95 -12.76 -2.22 7.31
N ALA A 96 -12.39 -2.98 8.35
CA ALA A 96 -11.63 -2.43 9.48
C ALA A 96 -10.24 -1.98 9.04
N LEU A 97 -9.56 -2.78 8.23
CA LEU A 97 -8.25 -2.43 7.69
C LEU A 97 -8.34 -1.16 6.83
N ALA A 98 -9.32 -1.10 5.95
CA ALA A 98 -9.52 0.06 5.07
C ALA A 98 -9.84 1.33 5.86
N ALA A 99 -10.69 1.23 6.87
CA ALA A 99 -11.06 2.37 7.70
C ALA A 99 -9.87 2.91 8.49
N ALA A 100 -8.95 2.04 8.90
CA ALA A 100 -7.76 2.43 9.65
C ALA A 100 -6.63 2.96 8.74
N SER A 101 -6.67 2.67 7.44
CA SER A 101 -5.61 3.02 6.49
C SER A 101 -5.88 4.39 5.85
N THR A 102 -5.94 5.43 6.68
CA THR A 102 -6.38 6.77 6.25
C THR A 102 -5.41 7.49 5.33
N ASP A 103 -4.17 7.03 5.23
CA ASP A 103 -3.18 7.61 4.32
C ASP A 103 -3.36 7.14 2.87
N PHE A 104 -4.27 6.19 2.64
CA PHE A 104 -4.51 5.59 1.34
C PHE A 104 -5.93 5.83 0.88
N ALA A 105 -6.08 6.13 -0.41
CA ALA A 105 -7.38 6.24 -1.05
C ALA A 105 -7.31 5.54 -2.40
N ALA A 106 -8.42 5.03 -2.88
CA ALA A 106 -8.42 4.32 -4.16
C ALA A 106 -9.69 4.58 -4.94
N SER A 107 -9.57 4.45 -6.25
CA SER A 107 -10.71 4.48 -7.16
C SER A 107 -10.55 3.40 -8.23
N CYS A 108 -11.66 2.89 -8.69
CA CYS A 108 -11.72 1.86 -9.72
C CYS A 108 -12.69 2.33 -10.79
N ASP A 109 -12.21 2.51 -12.01
CA ASP A 109 -12.98 3.05 -13.12
C ASP A 109 -13.71 4.36 -12.75
N GLY A 110 -13.03 5.22 -11.97
CA GLY A 110 -13.58 6.51 -11.55
C GLY A 110 -14.47 6.46 -10.32
N GLN A 111 -14.73 5.29 -9.75
CA GLN A 111 -15.54 5.12 -8.54
C GLN A 111 -14.65 4.86 -7.35
N GLY A 112 -14.91 5.56 -6.23
CA GLY A 112 -14.17 5.34 -5.00
C GLY A 112 -14.36 3.91 -4.48
N VAL A 113 -13.26 3.27 -4.08
CA VAL A 113 -13.28 1.93 -3.48
C VAL A 113 -12.44 1.96 -2.20
N GLU A 114 -12.73 1.03 -1.30
CA GLU A 114 -11.97 0.91 -0.06
C GLU A 114 -10.58 0.32 -0.34
N CYS A 115 -9.57 0.85 0.34
CA CYS A 115 -8.21 0.37 0.25
C CYS A 115 -7.64 0.19 1.64
N GLY A 116 -7.28 -1.04 1.99
CA GLY A 116 -6.61 -1.36 3.23
C GLY A 116 -5.12 -1.54 2.99
N ALA A 117 -4.30 -1.05 3.89
CA ALA A 117 -2.84 -1.15 3.79
C ALA A 117 -2.29 -1.91 4.98
N ASN A 118 -1.56 -2.98 4.70
CA ASN A 118 -0.87 -3.79 5.70
C ASN A 118 0.62 -3.76 5.42
N ILE A 119 1.45 -3.64 6.46
CA ILE A 119 2.89 -3.59 6.32
C ILE A 119 3.58 -4.67 7.15
N SER A 120 4.63 -5.26 6.59
CA SER A 120 5.53 -6.18 7.28
C SER A 120 6.96 -5.67 7.11
N LEU A 121 7.64 -5.39 8.21
CA LEU A 121 9.02 -4.89 8.18
C LEU A 121 9.99 -6.05 8.23
N TYR A 122 10.97 -6.04 7.35
CA TYR A 122 11.99 -7.05 7.30
C TYR A 122 13.19 -6.67 8.18
N ASN A 123 13.58 -7.57 9.05
CA ASN A 123 14.80 -7.42 9.85
C ASN A 123 15.87 -8.36 9.27
N SER A 124 16.89 -7.78 8.65
CA SER A 124 17.95 -8.55 7.99
C SER A 124 18.85 -9.30 8.97
N ASN A 125 18.96 -8.81 10.21
CA ASN A 125 19.81 -9.44 11.20
C ASN A 125 19.22 -10.77 11.71
N SER A 126 17.92 -10.78 11.98
CA SER A 126 17.23 -11.97 12.46
C SER A 126 16.58 -12.76 11.33
N GLN A 127 16.54 -12.21 10.12
CA GLN A 127 15.87 -12.80 8.95
C GLN A 127 14.39 -13.06 9.23
N THR A 128 13.77 -12.17 9.99
CA THR A 128 12.36 -12.28 10.37
C THR A 128 11.60 -11.03 9.97
N PHE A 129 10.28 -11.13 9.98
CA PHE A 129 9.38 -10.01 9.76
C PHE A 129 8.79 -9.57 11.09
N SER A 130 8.65 -8.27 11.26
CA SER A 130 7.92 -7.70 12.38
C SER A 130 6.68 -7.00 11.86
N GLU A 131 5.73 -6.80 12.76
CA GLU A 131 4.45 -6.19 12.44
C GLU A 131 4.40 -4.71 12.83
N SER A 132 5.55 -4.10 13.02
CA SER A 132 5.63 -2.67 13.28
C SER A 132 5.18 -1.86 12.06
N THR A 133 4.44 -0.80 12.31
CA THR A 133 4.01 0.12 11.25
C THR A 133 4.98 1.27 11.03
N ASN A 134 6.05 1.33 11.82
CA ASN A 134 7.08 2.38 11.73
C ASN A 134 8.32 1.84 11.05
N LEU A 135 8.64 2.40 9.90
CA LEU A 135 9.79 2.01 9.09
C LEU A 135 11.03 2.73 9.62
N PRO A 136 11.98 2.02 10.26
CA PRO A 136 13.16 2.65 10.85
C PRO A 136 14.14 3.13 9.79
N PRO A 137 15.12 3.97 10.18
CA PRO A 137 16.18 4.40 9.26
C PRO A 137 16.86 3.20 8.61
N GLN A 138 17.08 3.27 7.32
CA GLN A 138 17.71 2.21 6.51
C GLN A 138 16.90 0.89 6.49
N GLY A 139 15.72 0.88 7.09
CA GLY A 139 14.86 -0.31 7.11
C GLY A 139 14.08 -0.49 5.82
N SER A 140 13.59 -1.70 5.61
CA SER A 140 12.75 -2.05 4.47
C SER A 140 11.54 -2.83 4.90
N GLY A 141 10.51 -2.84 4.06
CA GLY A 141 9.30 -3.58 4.33
C GLY A 141 8.52 -3.86 3.06
N TYR A 142 7.56 -4.78 3.21
CA TYR A 142 6.59 -5.09 2.17
C TYR A 142 5.25 -4.52 2.57
N LEU A 143 4.72 -3.66 1.70
CA LEU A 143 3.42 -3.04 1.87
C LEU A 143 2.43 -3.77 0.97
N GLN A 144 1.38 -4.30 1.56
CA GLN A 144 0.31 -4.95 0.81
C GLN A 144 -0.93 -4.08 0.86
N LEU A 145 -1.34 -3.61 -0.31
CA LEU A 145 -2.57 -2.84 -0.45
C LEU A 145 -3.67 -3.82 -0.86
N MET A 146 -4.76 -3.82 -0.12
CA MET A 146 -5.88 -4.73 -0.36
C MET A 146 -7.11 -3.91 -0.74
N LEU A 147 -7.79 -4.33 -1.80
CA LEU A 147 -8.95 -3.63 -2.31
C LEU A 147 -10.06 -4.61 -2.65
N MET A 148 -11.29 -4.17 -2.46
CA MET A 148 -12.46 -4.89 -2.94
C MET A 148 -13.02 -4.10 -4.13
N VAL A 149 -12.97 -4.70 -5.30
CA VAL A 149 -13.31 -4.03 -6.55
C VAL A 149 -14.41 -4.79 -7.29
N PRO A 150 -15.23 -4.09 -8.10
CA PRO A 150 -16.21 -4.77 -8.93
C PRO A 150 -15.52 -5.69 -9.94
N LYS A 151 -16.08 -6.86 -10.16
CA LYS A 151 -15.58 -7.75 -11.21
C LYS A 151 -15.67 -7.07 -12.57
N GLY A 152 -14.66 -7.27 -13.42
CA GLY A 152 -14.61 -6.65 -14.73
C GLY A 152 -14.03 -5.24 -14.74
N TRP A 153 -13.43 -4.81 -13.63
CA TRP A 153 -12.77 -3.51 -13.58
C TRP A 153 -11.63 -3.40 -14.62
N GLN A 154 -11.37 -2.17 -15.07
CA GLN A 154 -10.37 -1.90 -16.10
C GLN A 154 -9.21 -1.05 -15.59
N ASN A 155 -9.49 -0.04 -14.79
CA ASN A 155 -8.48 0.92 -14.33
C ASN A 155 -8.55 1.07 -12.83
N LEU A 156 -7.41 0.91 -12.18
CA LEU A 156 -7.29 1.06 -10.75
C LEU A 156 -6.29 2.16 -10.43
N GLN A 157 -6.66 3.04 -9.53
CA GLN A 157 -5.79 4.10 -9.06
C GLN A 157 -5.76 4.10 -7.54
N ILE A 158 -4.57 4.08 -6.95
CA ILE A 158 -4.39 4.16 -5.51
C ILE A 158 -3.53 5.39 -5.24
N THR A 159 -3.97 6.23 -4.32
CA THR A 159 -3.23 7.44 -3.92
C THR A 159 -2.72 7.26 -2.50
N TYR A 160 -1.44 7.48 -2.31
CA TYR A 160 -0.78 7.45 -1.02
C TYR A 160 -0.42 8.87 -0.60
N MET A 161 -0.94 9.27 0.57
CA MET A 161 -0.79 10.62 1.14
C MET A 161 -0.18 10.51 2.53
N PRO A 162 1.13 10.26 2.63
CA PRO A 162 1.75 10.02 3.93
C PRO A 162 1.81 11.27 4.79
N THR A 163 1.72 11.07 6.10
CA THR A 163 1.75 12.18 7.07
C THR A 163 3.13 12.78 7.23
N PHE A 164 4.20 12.05 6.86
CA PHE A 164 5.57 12.55 6.99
C PHE A 164 5.98 13.50 5.85
N VAL A 165 5.13 13.68 4.85
CA VAL A 165 5.37 14.59 3.74
C VAL A 165 4.10 15.40 3.50
N ALA A 166 4.15 16.69 3.77
CA ALA A 166 3.00 17.56 3.54
C ALA A 166 2.85 17.86 2.05
N ASP A 167 1.61 17.90 1.59
CA ASP A 167 1.22 18.34 0.24
C ASP A 167 1.84 17.53 -0.91
N LYS A 168 2.24 16.29 -0.66
CA LYS A 168 2.80 15.43 -1.69
C LYS A 168 2.13 14.05 -1.65
N THR A 169 1.93 13.48 -2.83
CA THR A 169 1.26 12.18 -2.97
C THR A 169 2.00 11.31 -3.96
N ILE A 170 1.84 9.99 -3.79
CA ILE A 170 2.22 9.01 -4.79
C ILE A 170 0.92 8.41 -5.34
N THR A 171 0.80 8.34 -6.65
CA THR A 171 -0.34 7.71 -7.29
C THR A 171 0.13 6.46 -8.03
N PHE A 172 -0.47 5.33 -7.68
CA PHE A 172 -0.25 4.06 -8.36
C PHE A 172 -1.36 3.86 -9.39
N ASN A 173 -0.99 3.68 -10.65
CA ASN A 173 -1.91 3.48 -11.75
C ASN A 173 -1.75 2.08 -12.33
N MET A 174 -2.85 1.34 -12.42
CA MET A 174 -2.84 -0.05 -12.90
C MET A 174 -3.93 -0.32 -13.94
#